data_8f1b8e7e5f78f9164f0da094181b9294
#
_entry.id   8f1b8e7e5f78f9164f0da094181b9294
#
_cell.length_a   1.000
_cell.length_b   1.000
_cell.length_c   1.000
_cell.angle_alpha   90.00
_cell.angle_beta   90.00
_cell.angle_gamma   90.00
#
_symmetry.space_group_name_H-M   'P 1'
#
loop_
_entity.id
_entity.type
_entity.pdbx_description
1 polymer ?
#
loop_
_entity_poly.entity_id
_entity_poly.type
_entity_poly.pdbx_seq_one_letter_code
_entity_poly.pdbx_strand_id
1 'polypeptide(L)'
;MNLSKLPAQERPRERLVKLGPDALSLTELLAIVLTTGTKDKSVLELAHEMVVRFRSPQALLEASITELMEIKGIGLAKAIQLKATFGIALKITQEPFVATDPIHTKEAYELVRHDLAGQKQEMLMVVLKDIKGRL
;
A
#
# COMPACT_ATOMS: atom_id res chain seq x y z
N MET A 1 -21.74 1.95 -8.88
CA MET A 1 -22.47 1.76 -7.60
C MET A 1 -22.21 2.96 -6.69
N ASN A 2 -23.24 3.69 -6.27
CA ASN A 2 -23.05 4.89 -5.47
C ASN A 2 -22.76 4.50 -4.00
N LEU A 3 -21.63 4.95 -3.45
CA LEU A 3 -21.22 4.66 -2.05
C LEU A 3 -22.28 5.07 -1.01
N SER A 4 -23.07 6.10 -1.31
CA SER A 4 -24.14 6.56 -0.41
C SER A 4 -25.29 5.54 -0.28
N LYS A 5 -25.40 4.57 -1.20
CA LYS A 5 -26.39 3.50 -1.18
C LYS A 5 -25.94 2.26 -0.41
N LEU A 6 -24.64 2.17 -0.08
CA LEU A 6 -24.14 1.11 0.78
C LEU A 6 -24.50 1.39 2.25
N PRO A 7 -24.86 0.36 3.03
CA PRO A 7 -24.93 0.48 4.48
C PRO A 7 -23.65 1.12 5.01
N ALA A 8 -23.74 1.96 6.03
CA ALA A 8 -22.58 2.67 6.56
C ALA A 8 -21.43 1.71 6.88
N GLN A 9 -21.73 0.55 7.44
CA GLN A 9 -20.74 -0.47 7.83
C GLN A 9 -19.98 -1.10 6.65
N GLU A 10 -20.48 -0.98 5.43
CA GLU A 10 -19.88 -1.53 4.20
C GLU A 10 -19.08 -0.49 3.41
N ARG A 11 -19.08 0.76 3.85
CA ARG A 11 -18.33 1.81 3.19
C ARG A 11 -16.84 1.68 3.51
N PRO A 12 -15.95 1.85 2.52
CA PRO A 12 -14.51 1.64 2.71
C PRO A 12 -13.90 2.41 3.87
N ARG A 13 -14.32 3.65 4.11
CA ARG A 13 -13.81 4.49 5.21
C ARG A 13 -14.19 3.94 6.58
N GLU A 14 -15.45 3.56 6.74
CA GLU A 14 -15.96 2.98 7.98
C GLU A 14 -15.35 1.61 8.25
N ARG A 15 -15.15 0.81 7.20
CA ARG A 15 -14.43 -0.46 7.29
C ARG A 15 -12.97 -0.26 7.69
N LEU A 16 -12.29 0.74 7.12
CA LEU A 16 -10.91 1.06 7.50
C LEU A 16 -10.80 1.40 8.98
N VAL A 17 -11.70 2.26 9.49
CA VAL A 17 -11.72 2.66 10.91
C VAL A 17 -11.97 1.48 11.84
N LYS A 18 -12.89 0.58 11.45
CA LYS A 18 -13.33 -0.54 12.31
C LYS A 18 -12.39 -1.74 12.26
N LEU A 19 -11.83 -2.05 11.10
CA LEU A 19 -11.16 -3.33 10.82
C LEU A 19 -9.66 -3.17 10.51
N GLY A 20 -9.20 -1.94 10.27
CA GLY A 20 -7.83 -1.68 9.83
C GLY A 20 -7.60 -1.91 8.32
N PRO A 21 -6.41 -1.55 7.81
CA PRO A 21 -6.11 -1.59 6.37
C PRO A 21 -6.05 -3.02 5.80
N ASP A 22 -5.64 -4.00 6.59
CA ASP A 22 -5.46 -5.39 6.15
C ASP A 22 -6.78 -6.07 5.75
N ALA A 23 -7.91 -5.57 6.27
CA ALA A 23 -9.24 -6.07 5.95
C ALA A 23 -9.82 -5.46 4.66
N LEU A 24 -9.14 -4.52 4.04
CA LEU A 24 -9.60 -3.83 2.83
C LEU A 24 -8.87 -4.36 1.60
N SER A 25 -9.62 -4.47 0.50
CA SER A 25 -9.03 -4.74 -0.81
C SER A 25 -8.27 -3.51 -1.34
N LEU A 26 -7.35 -3.74 -2.29
CA LEU A 26 -6.64 -2.66 -2.98
C LEU A 26 -7.62 -1.65 -3.61
N THR A 27 -8.73 -2.15 -4.18
CA THR A 27 -9.79 -1.30 -4.74
C THR A 27 -10.40 -0.37 -3.69
N GLU A 28 -10.68 -0.87 -2.49
CA GLU A 28 -11.24 -0.07 -1.40
C GLU A 28 -10.24 0.98 -0.91
N LEU A 29 -8.97 0.60 -0.74
CA LEU A 29 -7.90 1.54 -0.34
C LEU A 29 -7.71 2.64 -1.38
N LEU A 30 -7.67 2.30 -2.67
CA LEU A 30 -7.60 3.29 -3.76
C LEU A 30 -8.83 4.19 -3.79
N ALA A 31 -10.03 3.66 -3.54
CA ALA A 31 -11.24 4.47 -3.47
C ALA A 31 -11.20 5.49 -2.32
N ILE A 32 -10.61 5.13 -1.18
CA ILE A 32 -10.39 6.06 -0.06
C ILE A 32 -9.43 7.18 -0.47
N VAL A 33 -8.31 6.84 -1.11
CA VAL A 33 -7.30 7.80 -1.59
C VAL A 33 -7.90 8.73 -2.64
N LEU A 34 -8.60 8.21 -3.64
CA LEU A 34 -9.24 9.00 -4.71
C LEU A 34 -10.36 9.92 -4.21
N THR A 35 -10.98 9.60 -3.08
CA THR A 35 -12.02 10.37 -2.40
C THR A 35 -13.34 10.47 -3.17
N THR A 36 -13.30 10.82 -4.44
CA THR A 36 -14.47 11.04 -5.30
C THR A 36 -14.35 10.31 -6.63
N GLY A 37 -15.48 9.83 -7.14
CA GLY A 37 -15.59 9.33 -8.50
C GLY A 37 -15.69 10.44 -9.54
N THR A 38 -16.42 10.15 -10.59
CA THR A 38 -16.81 11.10 -11.64
C THR A 38 -18.33 11.26 -11.65
N LYS A 39 -18.85 12.08 -12.58
CA LYS A 39 -20.30 12.18 -12.80
C LYS A 39 -20.93 10.84 -13.21
N ASP A 40 -20.17 10.04 -13.97
CA ASP A 40 -20.65 8.80 -14.58
C ASP A 40 -20.23 7.53 -13.83
N LYS A 41 -19.18 7.60 -12.99
CA LYS A 41 -18.61 6.45 -12.26
C LYS A 41 -18.44 6.77 -10.79
N SER A 42 -18.83 5.85 -9.93
CA SER A 42 -18.51 5.91 -8.51
C SER A 42 -17.00 5.81 -8.29
N VAL A 43 -16.53 6.21 -7.12
CA VAL A 43 -15.10 6.10 -6.78
C VAL A 43 -14.63 4.64 -6.70
N LEU A 44 -15.49 3.69 -6.31
CA LEU A 44 -15.17 2.27 -6.31
C LEU A 44 -15.04 1.71 -7.73
N GLU A 45 -15.91 2.11 -8.66
CA GLU A 45 -15.80 1.72 -10.06
C GLU A 45 -14.53 2.27 -10.70
N LEU A 46 -14.19 3.52 -10.39
CA LEU A 46 -12.95 4.14 -10.85
C LEU A 46 -11.70 3.43 -10.30
N ALA A 47 -11.70 3.11 -9.01
CA ALA A 47 -10.62 2.36 -8.38
C ALA A 47 -10.51 0.93 -8.94
N HIS A 48 -11.63 0.27 -9.18
CA HIS A 48 -11.65 -1.06 -9.79
C HIS A 48 -11.06 -1.04 -11.20
N GLU A 49 -11.43 -0.05 -12.03
CA GLU A 49 -10.89 0.12 -13.37
C GLU A 49 -9.35 0.26 -13.36
N MET A 50 -8.81 0.99 -12.38
CA MET A 50 -7.36 1.09 -12.18
C MET A 50 -6.73 -0.27 -11.90
N VAL A 51 -7.28 -1.04 -10.98
CA VAL A 51 -6.75 -2.37 -10.61
C VAL A 51 -6.79 -3.31 -11.82
N VAL A 52 -7.86 -3.31 -12.60
CA VAL A 52 -8.00 -4.12 -13.80
C VAL A 52 -7.00 -3.71 -14.89
N ARG A 53 -6.82 -2.40 -15.10
CA ARG A 53 -5.92 -1.87 -16.12
C ARG A 53 -4.46 -2.20 -15.84
N PHE A 54 -4.00 -2.00 -14.63
CA PHE A 54 -2.60 -2.20 -14.26
C PHE A 54 -2.28 -3.66 -13.88
N ARG A 55 -3.28 -4.50 -13.66
CA ARG A 55 -3.19 -5.95 -13.43
C ARG A 55 -2.40 -6.39 -12.18
N SER A 56 -1.50 -5.57 -11.67
CA SER A 56 -0.75 -5.84 -10.46
C SER A 56 -0.53 -4.57 -9.63
N PRO A 57 -0.42 -4.68 -8.29
CA PRO A 57 -0.07 -3.55 -7.44
C PRO A 57 1.26 -2.91 -7.82
N GLN A 58 2.24 -3.71 -8.25
CA GLN A 58 3.55 -3.22 -8.66
C GLN A 58 3.47 -2.36 -9.94
N ALA A 59 2.74 -2.81 -10.97
CA ALA A 59 2.55 -2.03 -12.20
C ALA A 59 1.82 -0.71 -11.91
N LEU A 60 0.86 -0.71 -10.98
CA LEU A 60 0.17 0.52 -10.55
C LEU A 60 1.11 1.48 -9.82
N LEU A 61 1.98 0.96 -8.95
CA LEU A 61 2.98 1.72 -8.23
C LEU A 61 3.98 2.42 -9.17
N GLU A 62 4.42 1.71 -10.22
CA GLU A 62 5.38 2.17 -11.21
C GLU A 62 4.77 3.11 -12.26
N ALA A 63 3.45 3.06 -12.45
CA ALA A 63 2.75 3.84 -13.46
C ALA A 63 3.11 5.32 -13.41
N SER A 64 3.35 5.93 -14.55
CA SER A 64 3.60 7.35 -14.70
C SER A 64 2.30 8.17 -14.48
N ILE A 65 2.46 9.46 -14.23
CA ILE A 65 1.32 10.39 -14.15
C ILE A 65 0.50 10.35 -15.45
N THR A 66 1.17 10.29 -16.59
CA THR A 66 0.52 10.24 -17.91
C THR A 66 -0.33 8.98 -18.07
N GLU A 67 0.22 7.81 -17.72
CA GLU A 67 -0.52 6.55 -17.80
C GLU A 67 -1.73 6.51 -16.85
N LEU A 68 -1.59 7.08 -15.64
CA LEU A 68 -2.72 7.21 -14.72
C LEU A 68 -3.82 8.10 -15.31
N MET A 69 -3.46 9.19 -15.98
CA MET A 69 -4.40 10.13 -16.60
C MET A 69 -5.11 9.56 -17.83
N GLU A 70 -4.66 8.49 -18.43
CA GLU A 70 -5.37 7.80 -19.51
C GLU A 70 -6.70 7.16 -19.04
N ILE A 71 -6.86 6.98 -17.72
CA ILE A 71 -8.11 6.47 -17.14
C ILE A 71 -9.11 7.63 -17.06
N LYS A 72 -10.22 7.49 -17.76
CA LYS A 72 -11.30 8.50 -17.76
C LYS A 72 -11.81 8.75 -16.34
N GLY A 73 -11.52 9.93 -15.81
CA GLY A 73 -11.89 10.35 -14.46
C GLY A 73 -10.70 10.51 -13.51
N ILE A 74 -9.50 10.16 -13.96
CA ILE A 74 -8.24 10.48 -13.28
C ILE A 74 -7.65 11.70 -13.99
N GLY A 75 -7.88 12.88 -13.44
CA GLY A 75 -7.20 14.09 -13.87
C GLY A 75 -5.86 14.26 -13.14
N LEU A 76 -5.13 15.32 -13.51
CA LEU A 76 -3.80 15.62 -12.97
C LEU A 76 -3.77 15.62 -11.43
N ALA A 77 -4.76 16.24 -10.78
CA ALA A 77 -4.81 16.29 -9.31
C ALA A 77 -4.87 14.89 -8.67
N LYS A 78 -5.73 14.01 -9.18
CA LYS A 78 -5.84 12.62 -8.68
C LYS A 78 -4.59 11.81 -8.99
N ALA A 79 -3.99 11.97 -10.18
CA ALA A 79 -2.76 11.30 -10.56
C ALA A 79 -1.59 11.71 -9.64
N ILE A 80 -1.45 12.99 -9.31
CA ILE A 80 -0.46 13.49 -8.36
C ILE A 80 -0.70 12.91 -6.96
N GLN A 81 -1.94 12.89 -6.49
CA GLN A 81 -2.32 12.34 -5.18
C GLN A 81 -1.94 10.85 -5.06
N LEU A 82 -2.22 10.06 -6.10
CA LEU A 82 -1.83 8.65 -6.18
C LEU A 82 -0.31 8.49 -6.15
N LYS A 83 0.42 9.22 -7.00
CA LYS A 83 1.89 9.16 -7.05
C LYS A 83 2.54 9.60 -5.74
N ALA A 84 1.99 10.60 -5.07
CA ALA A 84 2.45 11.01 -3.75
C ALA A 84 2.24 9.89 -2.70
N THR A 85 1.07 9.26 -2.71
CA THR A 85 0.75 8.13 -1.81
C THR A 85 1.70 6.96 -2.06
N PHE A 86 1.92 6.59 -3.31
CA PHE A 86 2.86 5.52 -3.68
C PHE A 86 4.31 5.87 -3.35
N GLY A 87 4.70 7.13 -3.54
CA GLY A 87 6.03 7.61 -3.17
C GLY A 87 6.29 7.55 -1.67
N ILE A 88 5.30 7.85 -0.83
CA ILE A 88 5.38 7.69 0.63
C ILE A 88 5.58 6.21 0.99
N ALA A 89 4.76 5.31 0.42
CA ALA A 89 4.87 3.88 0.67
C ALA A 89 6.26 3.35 0.30
N LEU A 90 6.79 3.74 -0.87
CA LEU A 90 8.14 3.37 -1.30
C LEU A 90 9.22 3.88 -0.35
N LYS A 91 9.13 5.13 0.11
CA LYS A 91 10.10 5.69 1.06
C LYS A 91 10.10 4.93 2.38
N ILE A 92 8.91 4.60 2.92
CA ILE A 92 8.79 3.83 4.16
C ILE A 92 9.40 2.43 4.03
N THR A 93 9.23 1.78 2.87
CA THR A 93 9.76 0.43 2.64
C THR A 93 11.24 0.42 2.25
N GLN A 94 11.76 1.52 1.70
CA GLN A 94 13.15 1.64 1.26
C GLN A 94 14.06 2.31 2.29
N GLU A 95 13.50 2.99 3.29
CA GLU A 95 14.32 3.47 4.39
C GLU A 95 14.95 2.27 5.10
N PRO A 96 16.29 2.13 5.08
CA PRO A 96 16.91 1.10 5.89
C PRO A 96 16.47 1.36 7.33
N PHE A 97 16.03 0.30 8.02
CA PHE A 97 15.81 0.37 9.46
C PHE A 97 17.16 0.69 10.10
N VAL A 98 17.45 1.97 10.25
CA VAL A 98 18.61 2.43 10.98
C VAL A 98 18.25 2.31 12.44
N ALA A 99 18.52 1.15 13.03
CA ALA A 99 18.55 1.00 14.46
C ALA A 99 19.62 1.97 14.99
N THR A 100 19.17 3.05 15.61
CA THR A 100 20.08 4.05 16.22
C THR A 100 20.82 3.47 17.42
N ASP A 101 20.29 2.40 18.00
CA ASP A 101 20.85 1.70 19.16
C ASP A 101 21.43 0.33 18.77
N PRO A 102 22.46 -0.16 19.49
CA PRO A 102 23.04 -1.49 19.27
C PRO A 102 21.98 -2.57 19.42
N ILE A 103 21.76 -3.37 18.37
CA ILE A 103 20.81 -4.48 18.41
C ILE A 103 21.44 -5.69 19.11
N HIS A 104 20.79 -6.16 20.17
CA HIS A 104 21.13 -7.41 20.83
C HIS A 104 20.60 -8.63 20.04
N THR A 105 21.16 -9.80 20.30
CA THR A 105 20.83 -11.04 19.56
C THR A 105 19.34 -11.37 19.58
N LYS A 106 18.63 -11.10 20.67
CA LYS A 106 17.20 -11.34 20.81
C LYS A 106 16.39 -10.44 19.88
N GLU A 107 16.76 -9.17 19.81
CA GLU A 107 16.11 -8.18 18.96
C GLU A 107 16.35 -8.46 17.48
N ALA A 108 17.57 -8.88 17.11
CA ALA A 108 17.89 -9.32 15.76
C ALA A 108 17.05 -10.56 15.35
N TYR A 109 16.83 -11.49 16.28
CA TYR A 109 15.97 -12.65 16.05
C TYR A 109 14.50 -12.22 15.81
N GLU A 110 13.96 -11.33 16.63
CA GLU A 110 12.59 -10.85 16.48
C GLU A 110 12.40 -10.10 15.14
N LEU A 111 13.41 -9.38 14.67
CA LEU A 111 13.38 -8.67 13.39
C LEU A 111 13.16 -9.62 12.20
N VAL A 112 13.84 -10.76 12.19
CA VAL A 112 13.81 -11.71 11.05
C VAL A 112 12.82 -12.85 11.23
N ARG A 113 12.30 -13.05 12.42
CA ARG A 113 11.40 -14.15 12.78
C ARG A 113 10.16 -14.22 11.90
N HIS A 114 9.56 -13.06 11.60
CA HIS A 114 8.37 -12.97 10.76
C HIS A 114 8.64 -13.39 9.32
N ASP A 115 9.81 -13.06 8.78
CA ASP A 115 10.17 -13.38 7.40
C ASP A 115 10.51 -14.87 7.24
N LEU A 116 10.98 -15.49 8.32
CA LEU A 116 11.31 -16.91 8.35
C LEU A 116 10.11 -17.79 8.73
N ALA A 117 9.14 -17.25 9.46
CA ALA A 117 7.97 -17.99 9.90
C ALA A 117 7.07 -18.40 8.73
N GLY A 118 6.74 -19.70 8.66
CA GLY A 118 5.82 -20.20 7.63
C GLY A 118 6.46 -20.51 6.26
N GLN A 119 7.76 -20.32 6.11
CA GLN A 119 8.47 -20.75 4.90
C GLN A 119 8.50 -22.27 4.79
N LYS A 120 8.23 -22.78 3.59
CA LYS A 120 8.23 -24.25 3.30
C LYS A 120 9.60 -24.78 2.89
N GLN A 121 10.58 -23.91 2.73
CA GLN A 121 11.94 -24.24 2.30
C GLN A 121 12.92 -23.76 3.38
N GLU A 122 14.05 -24.45 3.50
CA GLU A 122 15.15 -23.96 4.33
C GLU A 122 15.67 -22.63 3.79
N MET A 123 15.72 -21.62 4.67
CA MET A 123 16.23 -20.29 4.36
C MET A 123 17.32 -19.91 5.33
N LEU A 124 18.41 -19.35 4.81
CA LEU A 124 19.47 -18.73 5.61
C LEU A 124 19.33 -17.20 5.48
N MET A 125 19.16 -16.53 6.61
CA MET A 125 19.19 -15.09 6.68
C MET A 125 20.40 -14.62 7.50
N VAL A 126 21.17 -13.69 6.96
CA VAL A 126 22.37 -13.13 7.61
C VAL A 126 22.10 -11.68 7.97
N VAL A 127 22.20 -11.36 9.26
CA VAL A 127 22.11 -10.01 9.79
C VAL A 127 23.51 -9.49 10.03
N LEU A 128 23.92 -8.48 9.28
CA LEU A 128 25.25 -7.87 9.42
C LEU A 128 25.15 -6.65 10.34
N LYS A 129 26.10 -6.52 11.26
CA LYS A 129 26.25 -5.36 12.13
C LYS A 129 27.61 -4.71 11.95
N ASP A 130 27.70 -3.41 12.14
CA ASP A 130 28.99 -2.72 12.26
C ASP A 130 29.65 -3.03 13.62
N ILE A 131 30.87 -2.58 13.80
CA ILE A 131 31.65 -2.79 15.05
C ILE A 131 31.00 -2.13 16.28
N LYS A 132 30.02 -1.23 16.07
CA LYS A 132 29.25 -0.60 17.14
C LYS A 132 27.90 -1.31 17.39
N GLY A 133 27.65 -2.46 16.70
CA GLY A 133 26.44 -3.24 16.83
C GLY A 133 25.21 -2.70 16.10
N ARG A 134 25.37 -1.76 15.15
CA ARG A 134 24.30 -1.20 14.32
C ARG A 134 24.10 -2.03 13.05
N LEU A 135 22.85 -2.19 12.61
CA LEU A 135 22.47 -2.80 11.33
C LEU A 135 22.84 -1.92 10.16
#